data_30d24cdab87cfa7105948f6a6d26f60e
#
_entry.id   30d24cdab87cfa7105948f6a6d26f60e
#
_cell.length_a   1.000
_cell.length_b   1.000
_cell.length_c   1.000
_cell.angle_alpha   90.00
_cell.angle_beta   90.00
_cell.angle_gamma   90.00
#
_symmetry.space_group_name_H-M   'P 1'
#
loop_
_entity.id
_entity.type
_entity.pdbx_description
1 polymer ?
#
loop_
_entity_poly.entity_id
_entity_poly.type
_entity_poly.pdbx_seq_one_letter_code
_entity_poly.pdbx_strand_id
1 'polypeptide(L)'
;MTIRKSIRIERPAEIAFKLFCEQIGRWWPKGPSFGNKVATDMVIEGRVGGRFYQVYDDGTDFEIGRVTAYQPPSIVAFTWRAPSWDVATQVEVKFIPEGAGTRVELEHSGWERSDKAREFRKNYESGWDTMLGHYQSFVGSAA
;
A
#
# COMPACT_ATOMS: atom_id res chain seq x y z
N MET A 1 -7.98 8.83 -14.89
CA MET A 1 -8.60 8.29 -13.69
C MET A 1 -7.62 7.60 -12.74
N THR A 2 -6.48 7.16 -13.23
CA THR A 2 -5.41 6.60 -12.40
C THR A 2 -4.91 7.62 -11.38
N ILE A 3 -4.77 7.19 -10.13
CA ILE A 3 -4.12 8.00 -9.10
C ILE A 3 -2.61 7.78 -9.21
N ARG A 4 -1.84 8.87 -9.26
CA ARG A 4 -0.37 8.81 -9.31
C ARG A 4 0.19 9.68 -8.20
N LYS A 5 1.09 9.10 -7.41
CA LYS A 5 1.78 9.80 -6.32
C LYS A 5 3.27 9.50 -6.41
N SER A 6 4.08 10.46 -5.97
CA SER A 6 5.52 10.32 -5.94
C SER A 6 6.06 11.00 -4.69
N ILE A 7 6.97 10.31 -4.00
CA ILE A 7 7.69 10.87 -2.86
C ILE A 7 9.17 10.51 -3.00
N ARG A 8 10.02 11.24 -2.28
CA ARG A 8 11.45 10.92 -2.19
C ARG A 8 11.79 10.45 -0.79
N ILE A 9 12.53 9.34 -0.71
CA ILE A 9 13.03 8.75 0.53
C ILE A 9 14.56 8.89 0.54
N GLU A 10 15.13 9.38 1.64
CA GLU A 10 16.58 9.59 1.78
C GLU A 10 17.30 8.31 2.22
N ARG A 11 16.91 7.16 1.65
CA ARG A 11 17.52 5.85 1.90
C ARG A 11 17.65 5.09 0.58
N PRO A 12 18.60 4.15 0.49
CA PRO A 12 18.74 3.31 -0.72
C PRO A 12 17.49 2.49 -1.03
N ALA A 13 17.33 2.10 -2.29
CA ALA A 13 16.15 1.37 -2.75
C ALA A 13 15.92 0.05 -2.00
N GLU A 14 16.98 -0.68 -1.66
CA GLU A 14 16.88 -1.93 -0.90
C GLU A 14 16.22 -1.71 0.46
N ILE A 15 16.59 -0.63 1.14
CA ILE A 15 16.02 -0.27 2.45
C ILE A 15 14.60 0.25 2.27
N ALA A 16 14.40 1.15 1.30
CA ALA A 16 13.07 1.71 1.04
C ALA A 16 12.04 0.63 0.73
N PHE A 17 12.40 -0.33 -0.13
CA PHE A 17 11.53 -1.45 -0.49
C PHE A 17 11.25 -2.35 0.72
N LYS A 18 12.28 -2.72 1.45
CA LYS A 18 12.17 -3.59 2.62
C LYS A 18 11.25 -2.98 3.68
N LEU A 19 11.44 -1.70 4.00
CA LEU A 19 10.61 -1.02 5.00
C LEU A 19 9.16 -0.88 4.54
N PHE A 20 8.94 -0.66 3.24
CA PHE A 20 7.59 -0.60 2.71
C PHE A 20 6.87 -1.95 2.86
N CYS A 21 7.47 -3.02 2.36
CA CYS A 21 6.82 -4.32 2.25
C CYS A 21 6.88 -5.14 3.53
N GLU A 22 8.08 -5.36 4.09
CA GLU A 22 8.26 -6.25 5.24
C GLU A 22 7.83 -5.59 6.55
N GLN A 23 7.87 -4.25 6.62
CA GLN A 23 7.54 -3.49 7.81
C GLN A 23 6.24 -2.70 7.66
N ILE A 24 5.40 -3.07 6.71
CA ILE A 24 4.17 -2.30 6.41
C ILE A 24 3.27 -2.14 7.63
N GLY A 25 3.18 -3.14 8.49
CA GLY A 25 2.39 -3.09 9.71
C GLY A 25 2.88 -2.07 10.72
N ARG A 26 4.13 -1.60 10.59
CA ARG A 26 4.71 -0.63 11.51
C ARG A 26 4.41 0.82 11.12
N TRP A 27 4.13 1.08 9.84
CA TRP A 27 3.85 2.45 9.40
C TRP A 27 2.42 2.64 8.88
N TRP A 28 1.70 1.55 8.54
CA TRP A 28 0.30 1.65 8.14
C TRP A 28 -0.54 2.04 9.35
N PRO A 29 -1.45 3.02 9.21
CA PRO A 29 -2.24 3.48 10.36
C PRO A 29 -3.07 2.37 10.99
N LYS A 30 -3.03 2.32 12.32
CA LYS A 30 -3.87 1.43 13.12
C LYS A 30 -5.10 2.19 13.59
N GLY A 31 -6.15 1.45 13.96
CA GLY A 31 -7.36 2.04 14.48
C GLY A 31 -8.58 1.67 13.65
N PRO A 32 -9.65 2.50 13.69
CA PRO A 32 -10.90 2.20 12.99
C PRO A 32 -10.68 1.96 11.51
N SER A 33 -11.31 0.92 10.98
CA SER A 33 -11.15 0.49 9.61
C SER A 33 -12.45 -0.11 9.06
N PHE A 34 -12.36 -0.98 8.05
CA PHE A 34 -13.51 -1.57 7.40
C PHE A 34 -14.44 -2.27 8.40
N GLY A 35 -15.75 -2.12 8.20
CA GLY A 35 -16.76 -2.83 8.99
C GLY A 35 -16.78 -2.47 10.47
N ASN A 36 -16.36 -1.26 10.83
CA ASN A 36 -16.25 -0.79 12.21
C ASN A 36 -15.28 -1.63 13.07
N LYS A 37 -14.39 -2.35 12.43
CA LYS A 37 -13.34 -3.12 13.12
C LYS A 37 -12.12 -2.24 13.36
N VAL A 38 -11.33 -2.62 14.35
CA VAL A 38 -10.10 -1.89 14.72
C VAL A 38 -8.91 -2.65 14.16
N ALA A 39 -8.16 -2.02 13.27
CA ALA A 39 -6.97 -2.59 12.66
C ALA A 39 -5.78 -2.55 13.63
N THR A 40 -5.08 -3.67 13.76
CA THR A 40 -3.90 -3.81 14.62
C THR A 40 -2.64 -4.12 13.83
N ASP A 41 -2.77 -4.60 12.58
CA ASP A 41 -1.61 -4.93 11.75
C ASP A 41 -1.99 -4.94 10.27
N MET A 42 -0.97 -4.90 9.41
CA MET A 42 -1.09 -5.00 7.97
C MET A 42 0.06 -5.87 7.47
N VAL A 43 -0.23 -6.76 6.53
CA VAL A 43 0.76 -7.70 6.02
C VAL A 43 0.74 -7.76 4.51
N ILE A 44 1.92 -7.74 3.88
CA ILE A 44 2.14 -8.11 2.48
C ILE A 44 3.00 -9.36 2.50
N GLU A 45 2.47 -10.46 1.99
CA GLU A 45 3.26 -11.68 1.81
C GLU A 45 4.18 -11.50 0.60
N GLY A 46 5.47 -11.70 0.80
CA GLY A 46 6.50 -11.32 -0.17
C GLY A 46 6.68 -12.32 -1.31
N ARG A 47 5.63 -12.54 -2.10
CA ARG A 47 5.66 -13.39 -3.29
C ARG A 47 4.45 -13.12 -4.18
N VAL A 48 4.55 -13.40 -5.46
CA VAL A 48 3.41 -13.37 -6.38
C VAL A 48 2.37 -14.40 -5.91
N GLY A 49 1.11 -13.99 -5.87
CA GLY A 49 0.02 -14.81 -5.32
C GLY A 49 -0.13 -14.71 -3.81
N GLY A 50 0.79 -14.04 -3.12
CA GLY A 50 0.70 -13.81 -1.69
C GLY A 50 -0.46 -12.90 -1.33
N ARG A 51 -0.87 -12.96 -0.08
CA ARG A 51 -1.97 -12.13 0.42
C ARG A 51 -1.48 -10.74 0.83
N PHE A 52 -2.33 -9.75 0.60
CA PHE A 52 -2.22 -8.42 1.19
C PHE A 52 -3.45 -8.24 2.07
N TYR A 53 -3.26 -8.19 3.40
CA TYR A 53 -4.39 -8.24 4.30
C TYR A 53 -4.19 -7.41 5.56
N GLN A 54 -5.30 -7.03 6.16
CA GLN A 54 -5.37 -6.26 7.40
C GLN A 54 -5.85 -7.18 8.52
N VAL A 55 -5.22 -7.06 9.69
CA VAL A 55 -5.58 -7.85 10.89
C VAL A 55 -6.30 -6.93 11.87
N TYR A 56 -7.32 -7.48 12.54
CA TYR A 56 -8.15 -6.73 13.49
C TYR A 56 -7.95 -7.21 14.92
N ASP A 57 -8.38 -6.38 15.88
CA ASP A 57 -8.22 -6.65 17.31
C ASP A 57 -9.04 -7.85 17.80
N ASP A 58 -10.06 -8.28 17.04
CA ASP A 58 -10.83 -9.48 17.36
C ASP A 58 -10.19 -10.78 16.84
N GLY A 59 -8.99 -10.69 16.25
CA GLY A 59 -8.27 -11.82 15.70
C GLY A 59 -8.66 -12.21 14.28
N THR A 60 -9.64 -11.55 13.69
CA THR A 60 -10.01 -11.78 12.29
C THR A 60 -9.12 -10.96 11.36
N ASP A 61 -9.14 -11.29 10.06
CA ASP A 61 -8.46 -10.51 9.05
C ASP A 61 -9.36 -10.28 7.85
N PHE A 62 -8.97 -9.30 7.01
CA PHE A 62 -9.63 -9.04 5.74
C PHE A 62 -8.57 -8.97 4.64
N GLU A 63 -8.72 -9.80 3.63
CA GLU A 63 -7.84 -9.79 2.46
C GLU A 63 -8.24 -8.65 1.54
N ILE A 64 -7.38 -7.62 1.47
CA ILE A 64 -7.58 -6.46 0.59
C ILE A 64 -7.24 -6.83 -0.85
N GLY A 65 -6.19 -7.65 -1.04
CA GLY A 65 -5.77 -8.06 -2.37
C GLY A 65 -4.76 -9.17 -2.38
N ARG A 66 -4.22 -9.40 -3.58
CA ARG A 66 -3.17 -10.39 -3.83
C ARG A 66 -2.00 -9.71 -4.53
N VAL A 67 -0.80 -10.16 -4.19
CA VAL A 67 0.43 -9.67 -4.83
C VAL A 67 0.48 -10.16 -6.28
N THR A 68 0.63 -9.24 -7.22
CA THR A 68 0.70 -9.53 -8.66
C THR A 68 2.11 -9.38 -9.22
N ALA A 69 2.96 -8.62 -8.54
CA ALA A 69 4.39 -8.52 -8.88
C ALA A 69 5.20 -8.31 -7.60
N TYR A 70 6.32 -8.99 -7.50
CA TYR A 70 7.21 -8.83 -6.36
C TYR A 70 8.66 -8.99 -6.84
N GLN A 71 9.31 -7.86 -7.09
CA GLN A 71 10.66 -7.79 -7.66
C GLN A 71 11.54 -6.88 -6.81
N PRO A 72 12.01 -7.37 -5.65
CA PRO A 72 12.88 -6.55 -4.80
C PRO A 72 14.18 -6.17 -5.54
N PRO A 73 14.68 -4.95 -5.38
CA PRO A 73 14.13 -3.87 -4.58
C PRO A 73 13.34 -2.85 -5.41
N SER A 74 12.79 -3.23 -6.56
CA SER A 74 12.30 -2.31 -7.58
C SER A 74 10.78 -2.15 -7.61
N ILE A 75 10.02 -3.25 -7.53
CA ILE A 75 8.57 -3.21 -7.76
C ILE A 75 7.83 -4.13 -6.79
N VAL A 76 6.73 -3.63 -6.23
CA VAL A 76 5.67 -4.45 -5.64
C VAL A 76 4.35 -3.99 -6.24
N ALA A 77 3.51 -4.93 -6.63
CA ALA A 77 2.17 -4.63 -7.12
C ALA A 77 1.17 -5.61 -6.52
N PHE A 78 -0.02 -5.13 -6.27
CA PHE A 78 -1.08 -5.93 -5.67
C PHE A 78 -2.44 -5.41 -6.09
N THR A 79 -3.45 -6.27 -6.01
CA THR A 79 -4.84 -5.85 -6.21
C THR A 79 -5.35 -5.16 -4.95
N TRP A 80 -6.39 -4.36 -5.11
CA TRP A 80 -7.03 -3.66 -4.00
C TRP A 80 -8.55 -3.74 -4.16
N ARG A 81 -9.21 -4.32 -3.17
CA ARG A 81 -10.66 -4.44 -3.15
C ARG A 81 -11.17 -4.20 -1.72
N ALA A 82 -11.92 -3.12 -1.53
CA ALA A 82 -12.62 -2.89 -0.26
C ALA A 82 -13.81 -3.86 -0.12
N PRO A 83 -14.32 -4.10 1.09
CA PRO A 83 -15.35 -5.12 1.31
C PRO A 83 -16.60 -4.99 0.45
N SER A 84 -17.01 -3.77 0.11
CA SER A 84 -18.23 -3.53 -0.67
C SER A 84 -18.01 -3.54 -2.18
N TRP A 85 -16.77 -3.66 -2.65
CA TRP A 85 -16.48 -3.57 -4.08
C TRP A 85 -16.68 -4.92 -4.77
N ASP A 86 -17.28 -4.87 -5.96
CA ASP A 86 -17.52 -6.06 -6.79
C ASP A 86 -16.29 -6.46 -7.61
N VAL A 87 -15.38 -5.51 -7.87
CA VAL A 87 -14.18 -5.75 -8.70
C VAL A 87 -12.97 -5.13 -8.01
N ALA A 88 -11.82 -5.81 -8.12
CA ALA A 88 -10.56 -5.30 -7.59
C ALA A 88 -9.99 -4.22 -8.51
N THR A 89 -9.31 -3.25 -7.90
CA THR A 89 -8.46 -2.29 -8.58
C THR A 89 -7.01 -2.75 -8.49
N GLN A 90 -6.07 -2.01 -9.04
CA GLN A 90 -4.66 -2.40 -9.09
C GLN A 90 -3.77 -1.30 -8.53
N VAL A 91 -2.83 -1.68 -7.65
CA VAL A 91 -1.82 -0.77 -7.10
C VAL A 91 -0.44 -1.27 -7.51
N GLU A 92 0.40 -0.35 -8.00
CA GLU A 92 1.79 -0.64 -8.32
C GLU A 92 2.68 0.40 -7.65
N VAL A 93 3.74 -0.05 -6.98
CA VAL A 93 4.72 0.83 -6.32
C VAL A 93 6.10 0.51 -6.87
N LYS A 94 6.75 1.54 -7.41
CA LYS A 94 8.12 1.45 -7.95
C LYS A 94 9.09 2.18 -7.04
N PHE A 95 10.27 1.60 -6.86
CA PHE A 95 11.34 2.14 -6.02
C PHE A 95 12.53 2.40 -6.93
N ILE A 96 12.73 3.67 -7.30
CA ILE A 96 13.69 4.08 -8.33
C ILE A 96 14.89 4.75 -7.66
N PRO A 97 16.09 4.16 -7.75
CA PRO A 97 17.28 4.82 -7.19
C PRO A 97 17.47 6.22 -7.76
N GLU A 98 17.76 7.16 -6.88
CA GLU A 98 17.92 8.57 -7.26
C GLU A 98 19.01 9.19 -6.38
N GLY A 99 20.26 9.15 -6.86
CA GLY A 99 21.41 9.51 -6.06
C GLY A 99 21.56 8.56 -4.88
N ALA A 100 21.72 9.09 -3.67
CA ALA A 100 21.81 8.30 -2.45
C ALA A 100 20.42 7.90 -1.91
N GLY A 101 19.36 8.43 -2.50
CA GLY A 101 17.98 8.17 -2.07
C GLY A 101 17.20 7.36 -3.07
N THR A 102 15.88 7.37 -2.89
CA THR A 102 14.94 6.60 -3.71
C THR A 102 13.71 7.44 -4.01
N ARG A 103 13.29 7.48 -5.26
CA ARG A 103 11.99 8.00 -5.63
C ARG A 103 11.00 6.83 -5.58
N VAL A 104 9.93 6.99 -4.81
CA VAL A 104 8.87 5.99 -4.69
C VAL A 104 7.67 6.51 -5.46
N GLU A 105 7.27 5.76 -6.50
CA GLU A 105 6.13 6.11 -7.35
C GLU A 105 5.02 5.10 -7.17
N LEU A 106 3.82 5.60 -6.84
CA LEU A 106 2.64 4.76 -6.66
C LEU A 106 1.60 5.09 -7.72
N GLU A 107 1.04 4.04 -8.33
CA GLU A 107 -0.11 4.15 -9.23
C GLU A 107 -1.23 3.25 -8.75
N HIS A 108 -2.43 3.81 -8.65
CA HIS A 108 -3.65 3.06 -8.31
C HIS A 108 -4.62 3.23 -9.48
N SER A 109 -4.87 2.16 -10.20
CA SER A 109 -5.63 2.14 -11.46
C SER A 109 -6.79 1.15 -11.39
N GLY A 110 -7.62 1.14 -12.44
CA GLY A 110 -8.75 0.19 -12.54
C GLY A 110 -10.06 0.74 -11.99
N TRP A 111 -10.10 2.03 -11.66
CA TRP A 111 -11.30 2.68 -11.11
C TRP A 111 -12.52 2.61 -12.03
N GLU A 112 -12.30 2.59 -13.35
CA GLU A 112 -13.35 2.52 -14.35
C GLU A 112 -14.07 1.17 -14.39
N ARG A 113 -13.52 0.13 -13.74
CA ARG A 113 -14.10 -1.21 -13.75
C ARG A 113 -15.30 -1.37 -12.84
N SER A 114 -15.49 -0.48 -11.89
CA SER A 114 -16.53 -0.60 -10.87
C SER A 114 -17.07 0.76 -10.48
N ASP A 115 -18.39 0.91 -10.53
CA ASP A 115 -19.05 2.13 -10.06
C ASP A 115 -18.79 2.36 -8.58
N LYS A 116 -18.79 1.29 -7.79
CA LYS A 116 -18.52 1.38 -6.35
C LYS A 116 -17.11 1.87 -6.06
N ALA A 117 -16.12 1.34 -6.78
CA ALA A 117 -14.75 1.79 -6.61
C ALA A 117 -14.62 3.27 -6.99
N ARG A 118 -15.24 3.71 -8.11
CA ARG A 118 -15.19 5.10 -8.55
C ARG A 118 -15.74 6.07 -7.51
N GLU A 119 -16.76 5.69 -6.76
CA GLU A 119 -17.33 6.54 -5.71
C GLU A 119 -16.29 6.90 -4.65
N PHE A 120 -15.31 6.04 -4.39
CA PHE A 120 -14.31 6.23 -3.36
C PHE A 120 -12.98 6.77 -3.88
N ARG A 121 -12.84 6.98 -5.19
CA ARG A 121 -11.55 7.39 -5.76
C ARG A 121 -10.98 8.66 -5.11
N LYS A 122 -11.80 9.67 -4.88
CA LYS A 122 -11.36 10.90 -4.23
C LYS A 122 -10.79 10.65 -2.82
N ASN A 123 -11.43 9.75 -2.09
CA ASN A 123 -10.99 9.38 -0.76
C ASN A 123 -9.61 8.73 -0.80
N TYR A 124 -9.37 7.87 -1.79
CA TYR A 124 -8.07 7.22 -1.97
C TYR A 124 -7.01 8.19 -2.46
N GLU A 125 -7.37 9.18 -3.26
CA GLU A 125 -6.41 10.18 -3.70
C GLU A 125 -5.80 10.93 -2.53
N SER A 126 -6.60 11.41 -1.59
CA SER A 126 -6.10 12.03 -0.36
C SER A 126 -5.56 11.00 0.63
N GLY A 127 -6.15 9.81 0.67
CA GLY A 127 -5.72 8.72 1.55
C GLY A 127 -4.30 8.27 1.26
N TRP A 128 -3.91 8.16 -0.01
CA TRP A 128 -2.54 7.80 -0.38
C TRP A 128 -1.52 8.85 0.06
N ASP A 129 -1.87 10.14 0.01
CA ASP A 129 -0.99 11.19 0.53
C ASP A 129 -0.72 10.97 2.03
N THR A 130 -1.76 10.66 2.79
CA THR A 130 -1.64 10.35 4.22
C THR A 130 -0.80 9.10 4.46
N MET A 131 -1.06 8.02 3.72
CA MET A 131 -0.33 6.75 3.86
C MET A 131 1.14 6.91 3.51
N LEU A 132 1.45 7.56 2.40
CA LEU A 132 2.84 7.80 2.00
C LEU A 132 3.55 8.73 2.97
N GLY A 133 2.83 9.65 3.61
CA GLY A 133 3.37 10.49 4.67
C GLY A 133 3.79 9.68 5.90
N HIS A 134 2.97 8.71 6.31
CA HIS A 134 3.32 7.79 7.40
C HIS A 134 4.54 6.95 7.05
N TYR A 135 4.60 6.43 5.84
CA TYR A 135 5.75 5.67 5.37
C TYR A 135 7.02 6.52 5.38
N GLN A 136 6.95 7.72 4.83
CA GLN A 136 8.09 8.64 4.75
C GLN A 136 8.61 8.98 6.15
N SER A 137 7.73 9.25 7.11
CA SER A 137 8.09 9.52 8.49
C SER A 137 8.74 8.31 9.16
N PHE A 138 8.21 7.12 8.90
CA PHE A 138 8.74 5.87 9.43
C PHE A 138 10.16 5.62 8.92
N VAL A 139 10.39 5.79 7.62
CA VAL A 139 11.71 5.60 7.01
C VAL A 139 12.71 6.60 7.59
N GLY A 140 12.29 7.85 7.80
CA GLY A 140 13.14 8.88 8.37
C GLY A 140 13.56 8.62 9.81
N SER A 141 12.76 7.86 10.58
CA SER A 141 13.05 7.51 11.97
C SER A 141 13.67 6.12 12.12
N ALA A 142 13.61 5.27 11.11
CA ALA A 142 14.18 3.93 11.12
C ALA A 142 15.69 4.02 10.88
N ALA A 143 16.45 3.79 11.92
CA ALA A 143 17.91 3.88 11.86
C ALA A 143 18.54 2.53 11.45
#